data_2db339cc73ea3753ecb070a459b80a93
#
_entry.id   2db339cc73ea3753ecb070a459b80a93
#
_cell.length_a   1.000
_cell.length_b   1.000
_cell.length_c   1.000
_cell.angle_alpha   90.00
_cell.angle_beta   90.00
_cell.angle_gamma   90.00
#
_symmetry.space_group_name_H-M   'P 1'
#
loop_
_entity.id
_entity.type
_entity.pdbx_description
1 polymer ?
#
loop_
_entity_poly.entity_id
_entity_poly.type
_entity_poly.pdbx_seq_one_letter_code
_entity_poly.pdbx_strand_id
1 'polypeptide(L)'
;MSEHVGTTPNDLRHKAALVTGGGSGIGAAVCRRLARAGAAVAVADFNGERAQAVRDEIAALATGPAPIALVGDVRLEADAERFAQGTLDAFARLDVLVHSAGVLRLPQGGPRLMHQITKEECDLVIDTNLKGTFLVNRAVLPAMMKQKAGHIVNLSSTSGRIGRAFDSVYCASKFGVLGLTESLAEEMKQFGVKVSAVLPDAVATPLWDQNGPIPAPDPSLDPDRVAGVIEYLLAMPRDVSLENIVILPFKTRRRKDRKPTDGSPSG
;
A
#
# COMPACT_ATOMS: atom_id res chain seq x y z
N MET A 1 -39.02 8.51 3.37
CA MET A 1 -38.35 8.04 2.14
C MET A 1 -37.12 8.90 1.99
N SER A 2 -35.95 8.42 2.44
CA SER A 2 -34.67 9.13 2.27
C SER A 2 -34.17 8.84 0.86
N GLU A 3 -34.04 9.88 0.06
CA GLU A 3 -33.41 9.80 -1.25
C GLU A 3 -31.99 9.25 -1.07
N HIS A 4 -31.75 8.05 -1.58
CA HIS A 4 -30.41 7.54 -1.79
C HIS A 4 -29.77 8.43 -2.88
N VAL A 5 -29.04 9.45 -2.47
CA VAL A 5 -28.09 10.12 -3.34
C VAL A 5 -27.00 9.09 -3.64
N GLY A 6 -27.17 8.36 -4.73
CA GLY A 6 -26.17 7.44 -5.24
C GLY A 6 -24.89 8.23 -5.55
N THR A 7 -23.90 8.14 -4.68
CA THR A 7 -22.55 8.60 -5.00
C THR A 7 -22.08 7.79 -6.20
N THR A 8 -21.81 8.47 -7.31
CA THR A 8 -21.23 7.84 -8.50
C THR A 8 -19.96 7.10 -8.08
N PRO A 9 -19.77 5.83 -8.49
CA PRO A 9 -18.50 5.15 -8.27
C PRO A 9 -17.36 6.05 -8.73
N ASN A 10 -16.30 6.14 -7.92
CA ASN A 10 -15.11 6.96 -8.15
C ASN A 10 -15.22 8.46 -7.84
N ASP A 11 -16.27 8.94 -7.18
CA ASP A 11 -16.31 10.34 -6.74
C ASP A 11 -15.49 10.55 -5.47
N LEU A 12 -14.20 10.80 -5.66
CA LEU A 12 -13.25 11.19 -4.61
C LEU A 12 -13.02 12.71 -4.56
N ARG A 13 -13.80 13.48 -5.30
CA ARG A 13 -13.79 14.95 -5.23
C ARG A 13 -14.08 15.40 -3.81
N HIS A 14 -13.39 16.43 -3.37
CA HIS A 14 -13.45 16.95 -2.00
C HIS A 14 -12.88 16.04 -0.91
N LYS A 15 -12.19 14.94 -1.27
CA LYS A 15 -11.43 14.09 -0.35
C LYS A 15 -9.98 14.51 -0.33
N ALA A 16 -9.38 14.48 0.87
CA ALA A 16 -7.95 14.64 1.05
C ALA A 16 -7.32 13.30 1.42
N ALA A 17 -6.30 12.92 0.66
CA ALA A 17 -5.59 11.65 0.80
C ALA A 17 -4.13 11.87 1.14
N LEU A 18 -3.65 11.16 2.16
CA LEU A 18 -2.24 10.96 2.46
C LEU A 18 -1.80 9.58 1.93
N VAL A 19 -0.76 9.55 1.12
CA VAL A 19 -0.19 8.31 0.59
C VAL A 19 1.26 8.21 1.01
N THR A 20 1.63 7.28 1.89
CA THR A 20 3.02 7.00 2.25
C THR A 20 3.64 5.99 1.30
N GLY A 21 4.95 6.08 1.05
CA GLY A 21 5.59 5.35 -0.05
C GLY A 21 5.05 5.82 -1.41
N GLY A 22 4.58 7.07 -1.47
CA GLY A 22 3.93 7.66 -2.63
C GLY A 22 4.85 7.98 -3.80
N GLY A 23 6.17 7.93 -3.60
CA GLY A 23 7.17 8.24 -4.62
C GLY A 23 7.43 7.09 -5.60
N SER A 24 6.93 5.88 -5.39
CA SER A 24 7.20 4.75 -6.28
C SER A 24 6.13 3.67 -6.23
N GLY A 25 6.20 2.71 -7.16
CA GLY A 25 5.42 1.48 -7.15
C GLY A 25 3.92 1.68 -6.99
N ILE A 26 3.32 0.92 -6.06
CA ILE A 26 1.87 0.96 -5.78
C ILE A 26 1.46 2.34 -5.26
N GLY A 27 2.24 2.94 -4.34
CA GLY A 27 1.92 4.26 -3.78
C GLY A 27 1.82 5.34 -4.85
N ALA A 28 2.79 5.39 -5.77
CA ALA A 28 2.76 6.35 -6.89
C ALA A 28 1.56 6.12 -7.83
N ALA A 29 1.24 4.85 -8.13
CA ALA A 29 0.07 4.51 -8.92
C ALA A 29 -1.24 4.95 -8.23
N VAL A 30 -1.33 4.78 -6.90
CA VAL A 30 -2.46 5.28 -6.10
C VAL A 30 -2.55 6.80 -6.17
N CYS A 31 -1.45 7.52 -5.99
CA CYS A 31 -1.44 8.99 -6.11
C CYS A 31 -2.02 9.46 -7.45
N ARG A 32 -1.59 8.83 -8.57
CA ARG A 32 -2.10 9.15 -9.91
C ARG A 32 -3.60 8.92 -10.05
N ARG A 33 -4.11 7.80 -9.55
CA ARG A 33 -5.53 7.46 -9.63
C ARG A 33 -6.38 8.40 -8.78
N LEU A 34 -5.97 8.66 -7.53
CA LEU A 34 -6.69 9.58 -6.65
C LEU A 34 -6.73 10.99 -7.20
N ALA A 35 -5.62 11.48 -7.78
CA ALA A 35 -5.58 12.79 -8.42
C ALA A 35 -6.52 12.86 -9.65
N ARG A 36 -6.54 11.83 -10.51
CA ARG A 36 -7.47 11.75 -11.64
C ARG A 36 -8.93 11.72 -11.19
N ALA A 37 -9.21 11.11 -10.05
CA ALA A 37 -10.54 11.10 -9.43
C ALA A 37 -10.91 12.42 -8.74
N GLY A 38 -10.02 13.43 -8.76
CA GLY A 38 -10.27 14.76 -8.21
C GLY A 38 -9.98 14.93 -6.72
N ALA A 39 -9.30 13.96 -6.09
CA ALA A 39 -8.88 14.09 -4.71
C ALA A 39 -7.68 15.04 -4.55
N ALA A 40 -7.59 15.70 -3.40
CA ALA A 40 -6.39 16.38 -2.94
C ALA A 40 -5.39 15.32 -2.43
N VAL A 41 -4.14 15.33 -2.93
CA VAL A 41 -3.17 14.26 -2.64
C VAL A 41 -1.91 14.82 -1.99
N ALA A 42 -1.58 14.30 -0.81
CA ALA A 42 -0.29 14.45 -0.15
C ALA A 42 0.57 13.21 -0.45
N VAL A 43 1.64 13.41 -1.19
CA VAL A 43 2.61 12.37 -1.56
C VAL A 43 3.71 12.34 -0.51
N ALA A 44 3.70 11.35 0.39
CA ALA A 44 4.71 11.18 1.43
C ALA A 44 5.70 10.06 1.05
N ASP A 45 7.00 10.35 1.09
CA ASP A 45 8.03 9.36 0.81
C ASP A 45 9.32 9.70 1.57
N PHE A 46 10.13 8.65 1.82
CA PHE A 46 11.49 8.81 2.37
C PHE A 46 12.43 9.50 1.36
N ASN A 47 12.23 9.22 0.07
CA ASN A 47 12.99 9.84 -1.01
C ASN A 47 12.27 11.10 -1.51
N GLY A 48 12.81 12.27 -1.15
CA GLY A 48 12.22 13.58 -1.50
C GLY A 48 12.13 13.83 -3.00
N GLU A 49 13.11 13.39 -3.78
CA GLU A 49 13.10 13.57 -5.25
C GLU A 49 11.96 12.79 -5.89
N ARG A 50 11.74 11.54 -5.45
CA ARG A 50 10.63 10.71 -5.93
C ARG A 50 9.27 11.27 -5.51
N ALA A 51 9.14 11.72 -4.26
CA ALA A 51 7.91 12.36 -3.78
C ALA A 51 7.57 13.59 -4.64
N GLN A 52 8.58 14.43 -4.89
CA GLN A 52 8.46 15.64 -5.68
C GLN A 52 8.09 15.33 -7.14
N ALA A 53 8.76 14.35 -7.77
CA ALA A 53 8.48 13.94 -9.14
C ALA A 53 7.03 13.46 -9.33
N VAL A 54 6.53 12.63 -8.41
CA VAL A 54 5.13 12.16 -8.44
C VAL A 54 4.17 13.33 -8.19
N ARG A 55 4.48 14.24 -7.24
CA ARG A 55 3.67 15.43 -7.00
C ARG A 55 3.58 16.30 -8.25
N ASP A 56 4.69 16.54 -8.95
CA ASP A 56 4.71 17.36 -10.17
C ASP A 56 3.93 16.69 -11.31
N GLU A 57 4.08 15.37 -11.45
CA GLU A 57 3.32 14.58 -12.43
C GLU A 57 1.80 14.70 -12.18
N ILE A 58 1.33 14.51 -10.95
CA ILE A 58 -0.10 14.60 -10.66
C ILE A 58 -0.63 16.03 -10.66
N ALA A 59 0.21 17.04 -10.40
CA ALA A 59 -0.15 18.44 -10.54
C ALA A 59 -0.48 18.80 -12.00
N ALA A 60 0.19 18.19 -12.96
CA ALA A 60 -0.08 18.37 -14.39
C ALA A 60 -1.43 17.78 -14.84
N LEU A 61 -2.06 16.90 -14.05
CA LEU A 61 -3.38 16.35 -14.35
C LEU A 61 -4.52 17.34 -14.08
N ALA A 62 -4.29 18.37 -13.26
CA ALA A 62 -5.14 19.53 -12.98
C ALA A 62 -6.64 19.24 -12.73
N THR A 63 -6.97 18.12 -12.12
CA THR A 63 -8.37 17.71 -11.89
C THR A 63 -8.90 18.05 -10.49
N GLY A 64 -8.03 18.46 -9.57
CA GLY A 64 -8.36 18.72 -8.17
C GLY A 64 -7.46 19.79 -7.53
N PRO A 65 -7.46 19.90 -6.19
CA PRO A 65 -6.56 20.78 -5.46
C PRO A 65 -5.08 20.47 -5.73
N ALA A 66 -4.22 21.48 -5.64
CA ALA A 66 -2.78 21.33 -5.86
C ALA A 66 -2.19 20.28 -4.90
N PRO A 67 -1.53 19.23 -5.41
CA PRO A 67 -0.94 18.20 -4.57
C PRO A 67 0.30 18.73 -3.84
N ILE A 68 0.65 18.09 -2.71
CA ILE A 68 1.85 18.42 -1.95
C ILE A 68 2.77 17.21 -1.84
N ALA A 69 4.08 17.47 -1.66
CA ALA A 69 5.07 16.44 -1.32
C ALA A 69 5.52 16.61 0.13
N LEU A 70 5.59 15.51 0.85
CA LEU A 70 6.03 15.45 2.26
C LEU A 70 7.19 14.46 2.35
N VAL A 71 8.34 14.92 2.81
CA VAL A 71 9.56 14.08 2.91
C VAL A 71 9.76 13.64 4.34
N GLY A 72 9.95 12.34 4.58
CA GLY A 72 10.24 11.82 5.92
C GLY A 72 10.22 10.29 6.00
N ASP A 73 10.59 9.80 7.16
CA ASP A 73 10.75 8.39 7.45
C ASP A 73 9.60 7.89 8.34
N VAL A 74 8.80 6.95 7.83
CA VAL A 74 7.67 6.36 8.57
C VAL A 74 8.07 5.68 9.89
N ARG A 75 9.37 5.37 10.07
CA ARG A 75 9.91 4.80 11.31
C ARG A 75 10.00 5.82 12.45
N LEU A 76 9.92 7.11 12.12
CA LEU A 76 10.03 8.22 13.08
C LEU A 76 8.63 8.78 13.39
N GLU A 77 8.28 8.81 14.68
CA GLU A 77 7.00 9.31 15.15
C GLU A 77 6.76 10.77 14.71
N ALA A 78 7.77 11.62 14.88
CA ALA A 78 7.69 13.03 14.48
C ALA A 78 7.41 13.21 12.98
N ASP A 79 7.91 12.32 12.12
CA ASP A 79 7.66 12.36 10.69
C ASP A 79 6.23 11.89 10.36
N ALA A 80 5.76 10.84 11.03
CA ALA A 80 4.36 10.39 10.89
C ALA A 80 3.37 11.49 11.29
N GLU A 81 3.63 12.18 12.41
CA GLU A 81 2.84 13.33 12.86
C GLU A 81 2.90 14.49 11.85
N ARG A 82 4.09 14.79 11.33
CA ARG A 82 4.29 15.84 10.31
C ARG A 82 3.56 15.51 9.00
N PHE A 83 3.45 14.25 8.59
CA PHE A 83 2.67 13.84 7.43
C PHE A 83 1.17 14.10 7.63
N ALA A 84 0.63 13.73 8.78
CA ALA A 84 -0.78 13.98 9.11
C ALA A 84 -1.05 15.50 9.19
N GLN A 85 -0.22 16.25 9.93
CA GLN A 85 -0.38 17.69 10.10
C GLN A 85 -0.22 18.43 8.79
N GLY A 86 0.82 18.15 7.99
CA GLY A 86 1.04 18.79 6.68
C GLY A 86 -0.12 18.54 5.70
N THR A 87 -0.76 17.37 5.77
CA THR A 87 -1.98 17.09 4.99
C THR A 87 -3.15 17.95 5.47
N LEU A 88 -3.32 18.11 6.78
CA LEU A 88 -4.37 18.94 7.37
C LEU A 88 -4.15 20.44 7.08
N ASP A 89 -2.92 20.91 7.15
CA ASP A 89 -2.56 22.30 6.86
C ASP A 89 -2.85 22.67 5.40
N ALA A 90 -2.57 21.74 4.48
CA ALA A 90 -2.78 21.96 3.06
C ALA A 90 -4.26 21.84 2.65
N PHE A 91 -5.01 20.93 3.25
CA PHE A 91 -6.34 20.56 2.74
C PHE A 91 -7.48 20.73 3.76
N ALA A 92 -7.19 21.14 4.99
CA ALA A 92 -8.12 21.32 6.11
C ALA A 92 -8.91 20.04 6.51
N ARG A 93 -8.58 18.91 5.94
CA ARG A 93 -9.20 17.60 6.18
C ARG A 93 -8.24 16.46 5.84
N LEU A 94 -8.52 15.27 6.37
CA LEU A 94 -7.81 14.04 6.04
C LEU A 94 -8.83 12.90 5.99
N ASP A 95 -9.23 12.49 4.78
CA ASP A 95 -10.27 11.49 4.57
C ASP A 95 -9.71 10.10 4.30
N VAL A 96 -8.54 10.03 3.69
CA VAL A 96 -7.95 8.79 3.22
C VAL A 96 -6.49 8.72 3.66
N LEU A 97 -6.12 7.58 4.21
CA LEU A 97 -4.73 7.15 4.31
C LEU A 97 -4.53 5.91 3.45
N VAL A 98 -3.55 5.94 2.54
CA VAL A 98 -3.02 4.73 1.92
C VAL A 98 -1.58 4.55 2.39
N HIS A 99 -1.39 3.62 3.32
CA HIS A 99 -0.06 3.31 3.83
C HIS A 99 0.59 2.23 2.96
N SER A 100 1.43 2.69 2.01
CA SER A 100 2.13 1.84 1.04
C SER A 100 3.64 1.77 1.27
N ALA A 101 4.18 2.55 2.22
CA ALA A 101 5.58 2.48 2.59
C ALA A 101 5.94 1.08 3.11
N GLY A 102 7.03 0.52 2.60
CA GLY A 102 7.49 -0.78 3.03
C GLY A 102 8.78 -1.21 2.34
N VAL A 103 9.49 -2.12 2.97
CA VAL A 103 10.73 -2.72 2.47
C VAL A 103 10.64 -4.24 2.56
N LEU A 104 11.34 -4.94 1.65
CA LEU A 104 11.43 -6.39 1.64
C LEU A 104 12.61 -6.88 2.50
N ARG A 105 13.76 -6.21 2.35
CA ARG A 105 15.03 -6.52 3.02
C ARG A 105 16.02 -5.37 2.87
N LEU A 106 17.25 -5.53 3.36
CA LEU A 106 18.32 -4.57 3.06
C LEU A 106 18.60 -4.49 1.55
N PRO A 107 18.89 -3.30 1.01
CA PRO A 107 19.27 -3.14 -0.39
C PRO A 107 20.43 -4.09 -0.76
N GLN A 108 20.33 -4.75 -1.93
CA GLN A 108 21.31 -5.70 -2.45
C GLN A 108 21.53 -6.96 -1.57
N GLY A 109 20.68 -7.17 -0.54
CA GLY A 109 20.81 -8.28 0.41
C GLY A 109 20.57 -9.66 -0.21
N GLY A 110 19.68 -9.75 -1.19
CA GLY A 110 19.22 -11.02 -1.77
C GLY A 110 18.47 -11.93 -0.78
N PRO A 111 17.84 -13.01 -1.25
CA PRO A 111 17.19 -14.01 -0.41
C PRO A 111 18.20 -14.73 0.49
N ARG A 112 17.86 -14.90 1.78
CA ARG A 112 18.74 -15.53 2.78
C ARG A 112 17.95 -16.46 3.69
N LEU A 113 18.63 -17.49 4.19
CA LEU A 113 18.11 -18.29 5.29
C LEU A 113 18.06 -17.47 6.59
N MET A 114 17.13 -17.78 7.47
CA MET A 114 16.88 -16.99 8.69
C MET A 114 18.14 -16.73 9.53
N HIS A 115 19.02 -17.71 9.68
CA HIS A 115 20.24 -17.57 10.46
C HIS A 115 21.29 -16.62 9.82
N GLN A 116 21.09 -16.23 8.56
CA GLN A 116 21.94 -15.28 7.81
C GLN A 116 21.37 -13.86 7.80
N ILE A 117 20.12 -13.67 8.27
CA ILE A 117 19.51 -12.35 8.38
C ILE A 117 20.14 -11.64 9.57
N THR A 118 20.65 -10.43 9.35
CA THR A 118 21.26 -9.65 10.44
C THR A 118 20.19 -8.98 11.28
N LYS A 119 20.57 -8.58 12.51
CA LYS A 119 19.69 -7.81 13.39
C LYS A 119 19.24 -6.50 12.73
N GLU A 120 20.16 -5.83 12.05
CA GLU A 120 19.91 -4.55 11.36
C GLU A 120 18.88 -4.72 10.22
N GLU A 121 18.92 -5.84 9.49
CA GLU A 121 17.91 -6.15 8.49
C GLU A 121 16.55 -6.44 9.12
N CYS A 122 16.54 -7.19 10.21
CA CYS A 122 15.33 -7.47 10.96
C CYS A 122 14.70 -6.17 11.48
N ASP A 123 15.50 -5.32 12.13
CA ASP A 123 15.06 -4.03 12.65
C ASP A 123 14.52 -3.13 11.53
N LEU A 124 15.24 -3.02 10.41
CA LEU A 124 14.80 -2.22 9.26
C LEU A 124 13.41 -2.67 8.76
N VAL A 125 13.22 -3.97 8.56
CA VAL A 125 11.97 -4.50 8.00
C VAL A 125 10.82 -4.34 9.00
N ILE A 126 11.03 -4.66 10.27
CA ILE A 126 9.99 -4.53 11.30
C ILE A 126 9.66 -3.07 11.57
N ASP A 127 10.68 -2.22 11.72
CA ASP A 127 10.46 -0.79 12.00
C ASP A 127 9.77 -0.09 10.83
N THR A 128 10.12 -0.43 9.58
CA THR A 128 9.48 0.19 8.42
C THR A 128 8.06 -0.34 8.21
N ASN A 129 7.92 -1.67 8.13
CA ASN A 129 6.65 -2.27 7.69
C ASN A 129 5.59 -2.28 8.80
N LEU A 130 5.96 -2.64 10.04
CA LEU A 130 5.00 -2.83 11.12
C LEU A 130 4.91 -1.59 12.02
N LYS A 131 6.03 -1.15 12.58
CA LYS A 131 6.04 0.03 13.45
C LYS A 131 5.66 1.29 12.68
N GLY A 132 6.16 1.45 11.43
CA GLY A 132 5.77 2.55 10.55
C GLY A 132 4.27 2.58 10.26
N THR A 133 3.66 1.39 9.99
CA THR A 133 2.21 1.29 9.86
C THR A 133 1.50 1.75 11.13
N PHE A 134 1.94 1.31 12.31
CA PHE A 134 1.37 1.74 13.58
C PHE A 134 1.49 3.27 13.76
N LEU A 135 2.67 3.85 13.55
CA LEU A 135 2.91 5.29 13.78
C LEU A 135 2.08 6.17 12.85
N VAL A 136 2.03 5.83 11.55
CA VAL A 136 1.27 6.63 10.57
C VAL A 136 -0.23 6.48 10.80
N ASN A 137 -0.73 5.26 11.07
CA ASN A 137 -2.14 5.07 11.42
C ASN A 137 -2.50 5.89 12.66
N ARG A 138 -1.72 5.81 13.73
CA ARG A 138 -1.92 6.56 14.97
C ARG A 138 -1.96 8.07 14.73
N ALA A 139 -1.11 8.60 13.86
CA ALA A 139 -1.02 10.03 13.57
C ALA A 139 -2.27 10.58 12.85
N VAL A 140 -2.93 9.80 11.99
CA VAL A 140 -4.11 10.26 11.24
C VAL A 140 -5.42 10.10 12.01
N LEU A 141 -5.49 9.18 12.97
CA LEU A 141 -6.71 8.83 13.69
C LEU A 141 -7.39 10.01 14.39
N PRO A 142 -6.70 10.91 15.11
CA PRO A 142 -7.36 12.02 15.79
C PRO A 142 -8.20 12.89 14.85
N ALA A 143 -7.70 13.17 13.65
CA ALA A 143 -8.41 13.95 12.65
C ALA A 143 -9.65 13.20 12.12
N MET A 144 -9.47 11.91 11.76
CA MET A 144 -10.55 11.08 11.23
C MET A 144 -11.64 10.83 12.26
N MET A 145 -11.28 10.58 13.53
CA MET A 145 -12.24 10.41 14.64
C MET A 145 -13.03 11.70 14.88
N LYS A 146 -12.37 12.87 14.88
CA LYS A 146 -13.05 14.17 14.97
C LYS A 146 -14.00 14.41 13.82
N GLN A 147 -13.63 14.02 12.61
CA GLN A 147 -14.47 14.11 11.41
C GLN A 147 -15.64 13.11 11.41
N LYS A 148 -15.56 12.05 12.26
CA LYS A 148 -16.46 10.88 12.24
C LYS A 148 -16.54 10.23 10.84
N ALA A 149 -15.45 10.29 10.13
CA ALA A 149 -15.31 9.76 8.78
C ALA A 149 -13.82 9.61 8.42
N GLY A 150 -13.49 8.54 7.73
CA GLY A 150 -12.15 8.27 7.23
C GLY A 150 -12.07 6.88 6.63
N HIS A 151 -11.05 6.63 5.84
CA HIS A 151 -10.73 5.30 5.35
C HIS A 151 -9.20 5.11 5.33
N ILE A 152 -8.74 4.18 6.12
CA ILE A 152 -7.32 3.76 6.18
C ILE A 152 -7.17 2.48 5.36
N VAL A 153 -6.22 2.47 4.43
CA VAL A 153 -5.84 1.29 3.65
C VAL A 153 -4.37 0.97 3.91
N ASN A 154 -4.12 -0.14 4.56
CA ASN A 154 -2.76 -0.62 4.84
C ASN A 154 -2.35 -1.69 3.81
N LEU A 155 -1.18 -1.49 3.16
CA LEU A 155 -0.61 -2.47 2.25
C LEU A 155 0.09 -3.60 3.04
N SER A 156 -0.59 -4.75 3.15
CA SER A 156 0.05 -5.99 3.58
C SER A 156 0.63 -6.72 2.35
N SER A 157 0.50 -8.03 2.26
CA SER A 157 0.92 -8.90 1.18
C SER A 157 0.24 -10.26 1.33
N THR A 158 0.24 -11.10 0.30
CA THR A 158 -0.03 -12.54 0.47
C THR A 158 0.94 -13.20 1.46
N SER A 159 2.16 -12.64 1.60
CA SER A 159 3.13 -13.01 2.64
C SER A 159 2.68 -12.64 4.08
N GLY A 160 1.61 -11.89 4.25
CA GLY A 160 0.94 -11.64 5.52
C GLY A 160 -0.07 -12.73 5.91
N ARG A 161 -0.29 -13.74 5.07
CA ARG A 161 -1.18 -14.89 5.32
C ARG A 161 -0.48 -16.24 5.18
N ILE A 162 0.57 -16.30 4.40
CA ILE A 162 1.30 -17.54 4.10
C ILE A 162 2.81 -17.23 4.20
N GLY A 163 3.53 -18.03 4.98
CA GLY A 163 4.99 -17.93 5.07
C GLY A 163 5.66 -18.26 3.73
N ARG A 164 6.69 -17.48 3.40
CA ARG A 164 7.51 -17.68 2.20
C ARG A 164 8.94 -18.01 2.63
N ALA A 165 9.55 -19.00 2.00
CA ALA A 165 10.96 -19.29 2.22
C ALA A 165 11.81 -18.05 1.88
N PHE A 166 12.85 -17.81 2.67
CA PHE A 166 13.80 -16.69 2.55
C PHE A 166 13.24 -15.30 2.89
N ASP A 167 11.96 -15.19 3.30
CA ASP A 167 11.28 -13.94 3.61
C ASP A 167 10.73 -13.92 5.04
N SER A 168 11.36 -14.63 5.99
CA SER A 168 10.80 -14.85 7.34
C SER A 168 10.46 -13.55 8.07
N VAL A 169 11.35 -12.56 8.09
CA VAL A 169 11.13 -11.27 8.75
C VAL A 169 10.08 -10.42 8.00
N TYR A 170 10.13 -10.45 6.66
CA TYR A 170 9.12 -9.78 5.85
C TYR A 170 7.72 -10.37 6.10
N CYS A 171 7.61 -11.71 6.07
CA CYS A 171 6.35 -12.38 6.39
C CYS A 171 5.86 -11.97 7.79
N ALA A 172 6.72 -12.05 8.81
CA ALA A 172 6.36 -11.65 10.18
C ALA A 172 5.83 -10.20 10.23
N SER A 173 6.51 -9.26 9.53
CA SER A 173 6.06 -7.88 9.45
C SER A 173 4.67 -7.74 8.80
N LYS A 174 4.42 -8.46 7.70
CA LYS A 174 3.15 -8.37 6.96
C LYS A 174 2.00 -9.12 7.65
N PHE A 175 2.27 -10.19 8.40
CA PHE A 175 1.30 -10.78 9.34
C PHE A 175 0.95 -9.79 10.45
N GLY A 176 1.96 -9.10 11.01
CA GLY A 176 1.75 -8.06 12.02
C GLY A 176 0.89 -6.90 11.50
N VAL A 177 1.14 -6.44 10.29
CA VAL A 177 0.31 -5.40 9.62
C VAL A 177 -1.14 -5.86 9.47
N LEU A 178 -1.37 -7.13 9.11
CA LEU A 178 -2.72 -7.67 8.99
C LEU A 178 -3.44 -7.66 10.34
N GLY A 179 -2.83 -8.22 11.38
CA GLY A 179 -3.42 -8.25 12.72
C GLY A 179 -3.67 -6.85 13.30
N LEU A 180 -2.71 -5.92 13.10
CA LEU A 180 -2.88 -4.51 13.48
C LEU A 180 -4.09 -3.88 12.76
N THR A 181 -4.23 -4.15 11.46
CA THR A 181 -5.31 -3.59 10.64
C THR A 181 -6.67 -4.11 11.07
N GLU A 182 -6.78 -5.41 11.31
CA GLU A 182 -8.03 -6.06 11.78
C GLU A 182 -8.46 -5.53 13.15
N SER A 183 -7.52 -5.42 14.11
CA SER A 183 -7.81 -4.87 15.44
C SER A 183 -8.27 -3.40 15.33
N LEU A 184 -7.54 -2.60 14.56
CA LEU A 184 -7.88 -1.18 14.38
C LEU A 184 -9.23 -1.00 13.68
N ALA A 185 -9.61 -1.89 12.75
CA ALA A 185 -10.91 -1.84 12.09
C ALA A 185 -12.04 -1.96 13.10
N GLU A 186 -11.94 -2.89 14.06
CA GLU A 186 -12.94 -3.05 15.13
C GLU A 186 -13.01 -1.83 16.05
N GLU A 187 -11.86 -1.29 16.47
CA GLU A 187 -11.81 -0.10 17.33
C GLU A 187 -12.45 1.12 16.67
N MET A 188 -12.28 1.29 15.36
CA MET A 188 -12.66 2.49 14.64
C MET A 188 -14.12 2.49 14.14
N LYS A 189 -14.82 1.38 14.18
CA LYS A 189 -16.25 1.28 13.78
C LYS A 189 -17.12 2.32 14.49
N GLN A 190 -16.93 2.48 15.79
CA GLN A 190 -17.70 3.44 16.60
C GLN A 190 -17.47 4.92 16.20
N PHE A 191 -16.34 5.20 15.54
CA PHE A 191 -16.01 6.55 15.07
C PHE A 191 -16.33 6.77 13.59
N GLY A 192 -16.90 5.79 12.90
CA GLY A 192 -17.24 5.88 11.49
C GLY A 192 -16.01 5.89 10.57
N VAL A 193 -14.86 5.38 11.04
CA VAL A 193 -13.63 5.27 10.26
C VAL A 193 -13.47 3.82 9.81
N LYS A 194 -13.30 3.62 8.50
CA LYS A 194 -13.03 2.31 7.91
C LYS A 194 -11.53 2.02 7.91
N VAL A 195 -11.17 0.77 8.13
CA VAL A 195 -9.78 0.32 8.04
C VAL A 195 -9.75 -0.99 7.26
N SER A 196 -8.91 -1.06 6.24
CA SER A 196 -8.81 -2.20 5.33
C SER A 196 -7.37 -2.60 5.09
N ALA A 197 -7.12 -3.89 4.94
CA ALA A 197 -5.85 -4.40 4.43
C ALA A 197 -5.99 -4.81 2.96
N VAL A 198 -5.00 -4.44 2.15
CA VAL A 198 -4.86 -4.94 0.78
C VAL A 198 -3.62 -5.84 0.74
N LEU A 199 -3.81 -7.07 0.24
CA LEU A 199 -2.82 -8.14 0.24
C LEU A 199 -2.47 -8.53 -1.20
N PRO A 200 -1.66 -7.74 -1.92
CA PRO A 200 -1.22 -8.13 -3.25
C PRO A 200 -0.21 -9.28 -3.17
N ASP A 201 -0.20 -10.12 -4.19
CA ASP A 201 0.91 -11.00 -4.49
C ASP A 201 2.04 -10.20 -5.18
N ALA A 202 2.94 -10.83 -5.93
CA ALA A 202 4.02 -10.12 -6.61
C ALA A 202 3.49 -8.97 -7.48
N VAL A 203 4.05 -7.77 -7.31
CA VAL A 203 3.75 -6.56 -8.09
C VAL A 203 5.04 -6.04 -8.69
N ALA A 204 5.04 -5.68 -9.97
CA ALA A 204 6.20 -5.18 -10.69
C ALA A 204 6.58 -3.75 -10.19
N THR A 205 7.36 -3.69 -9.12
CA THR A 205 7.76 -2.44 -8.45
C THR A 205 9.24 -2.45 -8.12
N PRO A 206 9.85 -1.28 -7.85
CA PRO A 206 11.24 -1.18 -7.39
C PRO A 206 11.53 -1.89 -6.06
N LEU A 207 10.52 -2.41 -5.35
CA LEU A 207 10.74 -3.22 -4.14
C LEU A 207 11.64 -4.43 -4.44
N TRP A 208 11.56 -4.99 -5.64
CA TRP A 208 12.33 -6.16 -6.06
C TRP A 208 13.80 -5.85 -6.31
N ASP A 209 14.20 -4.58 -6.48
CA ASP A 209 15.60 -4.16 -6.61
C ASP A 209 16.39 -4.52 -5.33
N GLN A 210 15.72 -4.72 -4.20
CA GLN A 210 16.31 -5.19 -2.95
C GLN A 210 16.75 -6.66 -3.00
N ASN A 211 16.32 -7.41 -4.01
CA ASN A 211 16.76 -8.80 -4.25
C ASN A 211 18.10 -8.89 -5.02
N GLY A 212 18.76 -7.77 -5.30
CA GLY A 212 19.94 -7.75 -6.14
C GLY A 212 19.60 -8.18 -7.59
N PRO A 213 20.36 -9.10 -8.19
CA PRO A 213 20.14 -9.49 -9.59
C PRO A 213 18.92 -10.39 -9.83
N ILE A 214 18.19 -10.78 -8.78
CA ILE A 214 17.01 -11.65 -8.90
C ILE A 214 15.80 -10.81 -9.30
N PRO A 215 15.22 -11.05 -10.49
CA PRO A 215 14.10 -10.25 -10.98
C PRO A 215 12.82 -10.49 -10.15
N ALA A 216 11.86 -9.59 -10.32
CA ALA A 216 10.51 -9.80 -9.81
C ALA A 216 9.94 -11.15 -10.29
N PRO A 217 9.12 -11.82 -9.47
CA PRO A 217 8.44 -13.05 -9.89
C PRO A 217 7.61 -12.86 -11.16
N ASP A 218 7.56 -13.88 -12.03
CA ASP A 218 6.65 -13.92 -13.16
C ASP A 218 5.60 -15.03 -12.95
N PRO A 219 4.30 -14.67 -12.95
CA PRO A 219 3.69 -13.37 -13.24
C PRO A 219 3.75 -12.39 -12.06
N SER A 220 3.93 -11.12 -12.38
CA SER A 220 3.71 -10.01 -11.46
C SER A 220 2.52 -9.15 -11.90
N LEU A 221 1.82 -8.58 -10.94
CA LEU A 221 0.77 -7.57 -11.18
C LEU A 221 1.40 -6.23 -11.60
N ASP A 222 0.72 -5.50 -12.46
CA ASP A 222 1.01 -4.09 -12.67
C ASP A 222 0.59 -3.29 -11.43
N PRO A 223 1.41 -2.34 -10.90
CA PRO A 223 1.04 -1.47 -9.79
C PRO A 223 -0.31 -0.77 -9.97
N ASP A 224 -0.65 -0.36 -11.20
CA ASP A 224 -1.90 0.31 -11.51
C ASP A 224 -3.12 -0.60 -11.30
N ARG A 225 -2.98 -1.93 -11.45
CA ARG A 225 -4.06 -2.87 -11.15
C ARG A 225 -4.37 -2.91 -9.65
N VAL A 226 -3.34 -2.89 -8.82
CA VAL A 226 -3.51 -2.83 -7.35
C VAL A 226 -4.11 -1.48 -6.94
N ALA A 227 -3.60 -0.39 -7.51
CA ALA A 227 -4.14 0.95 -7.28
C ALA A 227 -5.61 1.09 -7.70
N GLY A 228 -6.03 0.43 -8.80
CA GLY A 228 -7.43 0.39 -9.22
C GLY A 228 -8.35 -0.31 -8.22
N VAL A 229 -7.88 -1.37 -7.57
CA VAL A 229 -8.64 -2.03 -6.49
C VAL A 229 -8.75 -1.12 -5.27
N ILE A 230 -7.68 -0.40 -4.92
CA ILE A 230 -7.68 0.56 -3.81
C ILE A 230 -8.65 1.72 -4.11
N GLU A 231 -8.64 2.27 -5.32
CA GLU A 231 -9.57 3.31 -5.75
C GLU A 231 -11.02 2.83 -5.63
N TYR A 232 -11.32 1.62 -6.12
CA TYR A 232 -12.64 1.01 -5.99
C TYR A 232 -13.06 0.84 -4.51
N LEU A 233 -12.15 0.36 -3.66
CA LEU A 233 -12.38 0.22 -2.22
C LEU A 233 -12.74 1.56 -1.57
N LEU A 234 -12.02 2.62 -1.92
CA LEU A 234 -12.25 3.97 -1.38
C LEU A 234 -13.58 4.59 -1.85
N ALA A 235 -14.06 4.17 -3.01
CA ALA A 235 -15.34 4.61 -3.57
C ALA A 235 -16.55 3.83 -3.03
N MET A 236 -16.37 2.81 -2.20
CA MET A 236 -17.46 2.02 -1.61
C MET A 236 -18.37 2.87 -0.72
N PRO A 237 -19.70 2.62 -0.75
CA PRO A 237 -20.67 3.26 0.14
C PRO A 237 -20.25 3.17 1.61
N ARG A 238 -20.73 4.09 2.43
CA ARG A 238 -20.33 4.18 3.85
C ARG A 238 -20.70 2.95 4.67
N ASP A 239 -21.78 2.30 4.32
CA ASP A 239 -22.33 1.09 4.97
C ASP A 239 -21.69 -0.21 4.52
N VAL A 240 -20.77 -0.17 3.55
CA VAL A 240 -20.00 -1.33 3.07
C VAL A 240 -18.56 -1.24 3.53
N SER A 241 -18.05 -2.29 4.19
CA SER A 241 -16.63 -2.47 4.50
C SER A 241 -16.08 -3.68 3.77
N LEU A 242 -14.92 -3.52 3.14
CA LEU A 242 -14.13 -4.62 2.58
C LEU A 242 -12.80 -4.65 3.35
N GLU A 243 -12.54 -5.72 4.08
CA GLU A 243 -11.45 -5.70 5.06
C GLU A 243 -10.14 -6.26 4.48
N ASN A 244 -10.08 -7.55 4.17
CA ASN A 244 -8.84 -8.24 3.77
C ASN A 244 -8.87 -8.63 2.30
N ILE A 245 -8.44 -7.74 1.41
CA ILE A 245 -8.57 -7.92 -0.03
C ILE A 245 -7.30 -8.55 -0.59
N VAL A 246 -7.38 -9.79 -1.05
CA VAL A 246 -6.28 -10.50 -1.70
C VAL A 246 -6.33 -10.28 -3.20
N ILE A 247 -5.20 -9.85 -3.78
CA ILE A 247 -5.06 -9.58 -5.22
C ILE A 247 -3.98 -10.50 -5.78
N LEU A 248 -4.36 -11.39 -6.69
CA LEU A 248 -3.49 -12.37 -7.31
C LEU A 248 -3.37 -12.14 -8.81
N PRO A 249 -2.19 -12.36 -9.43
CA PRO A 249 -2.09 -12.39 -10.87
C PRO A 249 -2.85 -13.61 -11.41
N PHE A 250 -3.72 -13.39 -12.40
CA PHE A 250 -4.42 -14.46 -13.08
C PHE A 250 -3.68 -14.82 -14.38
N LYS A 251 -2.91 -15.91 -14.33
CA LYS A 251 -2.32 -16.52 -15.53
C LYS A 251 -2.70 -17.97 -15.59
N THR A 252 -3.24 -18.39 -16.72
CA THR A 252 -3.36 -19.81 -17.04
C THR A 252 -1.94 -20.40 -17.16
N ARG A 253 -1.62 -21.36 -16.31
CA ARG A 253 -0.38 -22.13 -16.49
C ARG A 253 -0.49 -22.82 -17.86
N ARG A 254 0.27 -22.39 -18.89
CA ARG A 254 0.49 -23.22 -20.06
C ARG A 254 1.12 -24.52 -19.55
N ARG A 255 0.44 -25.64 -19.75
CA ARG A 255 1.05 -26.97 -19.61
C ARG A 255 2.33 -26.91 -20.47
N LYS A 256 3.50 -27.03 -19.86
CA LYS A 256 4.72 -27.35 -20.63
C LYS A 256 4.40 -28.65 -21.36
N ASP A 257 4.30 -28.59 -22.68
CA ASP A 257 4.12 -29.77 -23.50
C ASP A 257 5.24 -30.74 -23.06
N ARG A 258 4.85 -31.87 -22.46
CA ARG A 258 5.77 -32.98 -22.28
C ARG A 258 6.22 -33.35 -23.68
N LYS A 259 7.50 -33.14 -23.99
CA LYS A 259 8.10 -33.74 -25.17
C LYS A 259 7.70 -35.23 -25.16
N PRO A 260 7.21 -35.78 -26.29
CA PRO A 260 6.99 -37.19 -26.37
C PRO A 260 8.37 -37.89 -26.07
N THR A 261 8.36 -38.75 -25.08
CA THR A 261 9.49 -39.64 -24.90
C THR A 261 9.47 -40.57 -26.09
N ASP A 262 10.42 -40.42 -27.04
CA ASP A 262 10.67 -41.38 -28.09
C ASP A 262 10.96 -42.76 -27.46
N GLY A 263 9.91 -43.55 -27.34
CA GLY A 263 10.01 -44.95 -27.04
C GLY A 263 10.31 -45.70 -28.33
N SER A 264 11.57 -45.77 -28.70
CA SER A 264 12.02 -46.78 -29.67
C SER A 264 12.20 -48.09 -28.90
N PRO A 265 11.46 -49.16 -29.24
CA PRO A 265 11.77 -50.47 -28.75
C PRO A 265 12.98 -50.97 -29.55
N SER A 266 14.11 -51.14 -28.89
CA SER A 266 15.25 -51.91 -29.39
C SER A 266 14.81 -53.39 -29.47
N GLY A 267 14.79 -53.90 -30.67
CA GLY A 267 14.64 -55.31 -30.97
C GLY A 267 15.82 -56.18 -30.52
#